data_a45ec75fc8a9582f39bbf667b86990b0
#
_entry.id   a45ec75fc8a9582f39bbf667b86990b0
#
_cell.length_a   1.000
_cell.length_b   1.000
_cell.length_c   1.000
_cell.angle_alpha   90.00
_cell.angle_beta   90.00
_cell.angle_gamma   90.00
#
_symmetry.space_group_name_H-M   'P 1'
#
loop_
_entity.id
_entity.type
_entity.pdbx_description
1 polymer ?
#
loop_
_entity_poly.entity_id
_entity_poly.type
_entity_poly.pdbx_seq_one_letter_code
_entity_poly.pdbx_strand_id
1 'polypeptide(L)'
;MGNLFSRMKQTISADFHDLLDKKEQKNPIGMLNQYLRQCEQETEKVGKWLERQYLLKEEFTREYNQAQNLAEKRKHQAEIAKQSGETDLMEFAVKESLHYEERAQSLKEAHKSAEVQLAELEQKYEEMKHKLKDMHLKRLELMGRENIARANNRINRVLDGGSSEAKPVAMFEEMEHYIDRIEHQVHTDYNRHTIDARIVQLEKELEQKEA
;
A
#
# COMPACT_ATOMS: atom_id res chain seq x y z
N MET A 1 3.18 -17.18 4.96
CA MET A 1 2.41 -16.58 3.85
C MET A 1 3.32 -16.42 2.64
N GLY A 2 3.55 -17.56 1.96
CA GLY A 2 4.45 -17.62 0.81
C GLY A 2 3.74 -17.15 -0.44
N ASN A 3 4.14 -16.01 -0.92
CA ASN A 3 4.45 -15.83 -2.32
C ASN A 3 3.35 -15.63 -3.37
N LEU A 4 2.35 -14.81 -3.10
CA LEU A 4 1.57 -14.26 -4.21
C LEU A 4 2.50 -13.42 -5.14
N PHE A 5 3.36 -12.57 -4.55
CA PHE A 5 4.38 -11.81 -5.27
C PHE A 5 5.47 -12.68 -5.92
N SER A 6 5.89 -13.77 -5.27
CA SER A 6 6.85 -14.69 -5.86
C SER A 6 6.25 -15.48 -7.04
N ARG A 7 5.01 -15.94 -6.91
CA ARG A 7 4.27 -16.56 -8.02
C ARG A 7 4.09 -15.61 -9.20
N MET A 8 3.79 -14.35 -8.91
CA MET A 8 3.62 -13.34 -9.92
C MET A 8 4.93 -12.94 -10.58
N LYS A 9 6.03 -12.81 -9.81
CA LYS A 9 7.37 -12.63 -10.36
C LYS A 9 7.77 -13.81 -11.24
N GLN A 10 7.46 -15.03 -10.84
CA GLN A 10 7.70 -16.23 -11.66
C GLN A 10 6.83 -16.27 -12.92
N THR A 11 5.57 -15.82 -12.83
CA THR A 11 4.67 -15.77 -14.00
C THR A 11 5.05 -14.64 -14.95
N ILE A 12 5.65 -13.54 -14.46
CA ILE A 12 6.10 -12.40 -15.29
C ILE A 12 7.52 -12.60 -15.81
N SER A 13 8.39 -13.33 -15.09
CA SER A 13 9.78 -13.59 -15.49
C SER A 13 10.00 -14.90 -16.24
N ALA A 14 9.07 -15.84 -16.18
CA ALA A 14 9.04 -16.96 -17.12
C ALA A 14 8.74 -16.36 -18.50
N ASP A 15 9.67 -16.53 -19.43
CA ASP A 15 9.60 -16.02 -20.80
C ASP A 15 8.17 -16.02 -21.32
N PHE A 16 7.59 -14.83 -21.44
CA PHE A 16 6.20 -14.68 -21.89
C PHE A 16 6.01 -15.19 -23.31
N HIS A 17 7.10 -15.38 -24.07
CA HIS A 17 7.12 -16.10 -25.33
C HIS A 17 6.63 -17.56 -25.18
N ASP A 18 7.07 -18.26 -24.13
CA ASP A 18 6.65 -19.63 -23.86
C ASP A 18 5.17 -19.74 -23.44
N LEU A 19 4.61 -18.67 -22.84
CA LEU A 19 3.21 -18.62 -22.44
C LEU A 19 2.25 -18.28 -23.59
N LEU A 20 2.72 -17.49 -24.57
CA LEU A 20 1.96 -17.20 -25.80
C LEU A 20 2.00 -18.36 -26.80
N ASP A 21 3.09 -19.15 -26.82
CA ASP A 21 3.25 -20.30 -27.71
C ASP A 21 2.55 -21.57 -27.20
N LYS A 22 2.29 -21.68 -25.90
CA LYS A 22 1.49 -22.78 -25.36
C LYS A 22 0.00 -22.51 -25.56
N LYS A 23 -0.54 -23.12 -26.61
CA LYS A 23 -1.94 -23.11 -27.06
C LYS A 23 -3.00 -23.44 -25.97
N GLU A 24 -2.60 -23.77 -24.75
CA GLU A 24 -3.47 -24.23 -23.66
C GLU A 24 -3.84 -23.18 -22.61
N GLN A 25 -3.14 -22.04 -22.53
CA GLN A 25 -3.55 -20.98 -21.61
C GLN A 25 -4.45 -19.96 -22.33
N LYS A 26 -5.74 -20.18 -22.25
CA LYS A 26 -6.78 -19.46 -23.00
C LYS A 26 -6.85 -17.96 -22.75
N ASN A 27 -6.22 -17.39 -21.70
CA ASN A 27 -6.22 -15.94 -21.45
C ASN A 27 -5.14 -15.49 -20.43
N PRO A 28 -3.87 -15.30 -20.83
CA PRO A 28 -2.81 -14.89 -19.92
C PRO A 28 -3.03 -13.49 -19.33
N ILE A 29 -3.63 -12.56 -20.08
CA ILE A 29 -3.98 -11.23 -19.60
C ILE A 29 -5.10 -11.30 -18.56
N GLY A 30 -6.08 -12.19 -18.74
CA GLY A 30 -7.13 -12.42 -17.74
C GLY A 30 -6.58 -12.92 -16.41
N MET A 31 -5.62 -13.84 -16.42
CA MET A 31 -4.93 -14.31 -15.21
C MET A 31 -4.12 -13.18 -14.56
N LEU A 32 -3.38 -12.41 -15.35
CA LEU A 32 -2.61 -11.25 -14.83
C LEU A 32 -3.52 -10.21 -14.17
N ASN A 33 -4.66 -9.91 -14.79
CA ASN A 33 -5.65 -9.00 -14.20
C ASN A 33 -6.21 -9.54 -12.88
N GLN A 34 -6.43 -10.83 -12.76
CA GLN A 34 -6.88 -11.45 -11.51
C GLN A 34 -5.81 -11.32 -10.41
N TYR A 35 -4.55 -11.60 -10.72
CA TYR A 35 -3.44 -11.45 -9.78
C TYR A 35 -3.24 -9.99 -9.35
N LEU A 36 -3.34 -9.04 -10.28
CA LEU A 36 -3.26 -7.62 -9.97
C LEU A 36 -4.34 -7.21 -8.96
N ARG A 37 -5.60 -7.58 -9.20
CA ARG A 37 -6.70 -7.31 -8.25
C ARG A 37 -6.44 -7.89 -6.85
N GLN A 38 -5.89 -9.10 -6.78
CA GLN A 38 -5.54 -9.71 -5.50
C GLN A 38 -4.43 -8.93 -4.80
N CYS A 39 -3.41 -8.47 -5.54
CA CYS A 39 -2.33 -7.67 -4.99
C CYS A 39 -2.79 -6.28 -4.54
N GLU A 40 -3.70 -5.65 -5.27
CA GLU A 40 -4.36 -4.39 -4.86
C GLU A 40 -5.09 -4.57 -3.53
N GLN A 41 -5.89 -5.62 -3.40
CA GLN A 41 -6.61 -5.92 -2.16
C GLN A 41 -5.67 -6.21 -0.98
N GLU A 42 -4.58 -6.94 -1.20
CA GLU A 42 -3.59 -7.20 -0.15
C GLU A 42 -2.83 -5.91 0.24
N THR A 43 -2.50 -5.06 -0.72
CA THR A 43 -1.88 -3.75 -0.46
C THR A 43 -2.81 -2.86 0.36
N GLU A 44 -4.10 -2.82 0.04
CA GLU A 44 -5.11 -2.09 0.83
C GLU A 44 -5.22 -2.62 2.27
N LYS A 45 -5.20 -3.94 2.46
CA LYS A 45 -5.20 -4.54 3.81
C LYS A 45 -3.97 -4.14 4.61
N VAL A 46 -2.79 -4.13 3.98
CA VAL A 46 -1.55 -3.69 4.64
C VAL A 46 -1.64 -2.21 5.02
N GLY A 47 -2.21 -1.36 4.16
CA GLY A 47 -2.50 0.05 4.48
C GLY A 47 -3.36 0.21 5.74
N LYS A 48 -4.44 -0.58 5.86
CA LYS A 48 -5.30 -0.59 7.07
C LYS A 48 -4.56 -1.08 8.32
N TRP A 49 -3.63 -2.02 8.19
CA TRP A 49 -2.80 -2.46 9.32
C TRP A 49 -1.79 -1.38 9.73
N LEU A 50 -1.24 -0.65 8.77
CA LEU A 50 -0.36 0.48 9.02
C LEU A 50 -1.07 1.56 9.85
N GLU A 51 -2.29 1.93 9.47
CA GLU A 51 -3.12 2.88 10.23
C GLU A 51 -3.36 2.41 11.67
N ARG A 52 -3.70 1.12 11.85
CA ARG A 52 -3.89 0.55 13.20
C ARG A 52 -2.61 0.58 14.02
N GLN A 53 -1.47 0.28 13.42
CA GLN A 53 -0.18 0.33 14.10
C GLN A 53 0.20 1.75 14.49
N TYR A 54 -0.13 2.73 13.65
CA TYR A 54 0.05 4.15 13.99
C TYR A 54 -0.79 4.56 15.20
N LEU A 55 -2.06 4.22 15.22
CA LEU A 55 -2.95 4.48 16.36
C LEU A 55 -2.46 3.81 17.65
N LEU A 56 -1.93 2.58 17.55
CA LEU A 56 -1.36 1.88 18.70
C LEU A 56 -0.12 2.59 19.26
N LYS A 57 0.75 3.11 18.39
CA LYS A 57 1.91 3.92 18.81
C LYS A 57 1.46 5.18 19.53
N GLU A 58 0.43 5.88 19.04
CA GLU A 58 -0.12 7.06 19.70
C GLU A 58 -0.73 6.71 21.07
N GLU A 59 -1.42 5.58 21.18
CA GLU A 59 -1.96 5.10 22.44
C GLU A 59 -0.84 4.85 23.46
N PHE A 60 0.25 4.18 23.08
CA PHE A 60 1.41 4.03 23.96
C PHE A 60 2.00 5.35 24.41
N THR A 61 2.06 6.35 23.54
CA THR A 61 2.53 7.68 23.89
C THR A 61 1.64 8.34 24.95
N ARG A 62 0.33 8.24 24.77
CA ARG A 62 -0.66 8.79 25.70
C ARG A 62 -0.58 8.13 27.06
N GLU A 63 -0.58 6.79 27.08
CA GLU A 63 -0.50 6.00 28.33
C GLU A 63 0.84 6.23 29.06
N TYR A 64 1.94 6.33 28.32
CA TYR A 64 3.24 6.66 28.89
C TYR A 64 3.23 8.00 29.60
N ASN A 65 2.74 9.05 28.94
CA ASN A 65 2.65 10.40 29.54
C ASN A 65 1.75 10.41 30.77
N GLN A 66 0.64 9.68 30.73
CA GLN A 66 -0.26 9.54 31.87
C GLN A 66 0.41 8.85 33.06
N ALA A 67 1.13 7.75 32.81
CA ALA A 67 1.85 7.03 33.87
C ALA A 67 2.96 7.89 34.47
N GLN A 68 3.72 8.64 33.66
CA GLN A 68 4.72 9.59 34.18
C GLN A 68 4.09 10.67 35.08
N ASN A 69 3.03 11.31 34.63
CA ASN A 69 2.35 12.35 35.39
C ASN A 69 1.82 11.81 36.73
N LEU A 70 1.33 10.57 36.75
CA LEU A 70 0.86 9.91 37.98
C LEU A 70 2.04 9.58 38.89
N ALA A 71 3.16 9.10 38.37
CA ALA A 71 4.37 8.85 39.15
C ALA A 71 4.87 10.11 39.83
N GLU A 72 5.01 11.20 39.10
CA GLU A 72 5.44 12.51 39.64
C GLU A 72 4.47 13.05 40.69
N LYS A 73 3.16 12.95 40.42
CA LYS A 73 2.13 13.34 41.37
C LYS A 73 2.24 12.56 42.69
N ARG A 74 2.44 11.24 42.61
CA ARG A 74 2.60 10.39 43.80
C ARG A 74 3.89 10.68 44.55
N LYS A 75 5.00 10.96 43.87
CA LYS A 75 6.25 11.45 44.49
C LYS A 75 6.02 12.72 45.29
N HIS A 76 5.37 13.70 44.69
CA HIS A 76 5.07 14.97 45.37
C HIS A 76 4.16 14.76 46.60
N GLN A 77 3.16 13.89 46.48
CA GLN A 77 2.28 13.52 47.61
C GLN A 77 3.04 12.83 48.74
N ALA A 78 4.02 11.94 48.41
CA ALA A 78 4.87 11.30 49.41
C ALA A 78 5.74 12.32 50.19
N GLU A 79 6.26 13.34 49.49
CA GLU A 79 7.01 14.43 50.14
C GLU A 79 6.14 15.22 51.09
N ILE A 80 4.91 15.58 50.72
CA ILE A 80 3.98 16.30 51.59
C ILE A 80 3.61 15.42 52.80
N ALA A 81 3.30 14.14 52.61
CA ALA A 81 2.96 13.21 53.71
C ALA A 81 4.17 13.10 54.71
N LYS A 82 5.38 13.02 54.18
CA LYS A 82 6.62 13.02 54.99
C LYS A 82 6.76 14.29 55.85
N GLN A 83 6.52 15.45 55.25
CA GLN A 83 6.57 16.74 55.99
C GLN A 83 5.50 16.86 57.05
N SER A 84 4.32 16.23 56.84
CA SER A 84 3.21 16.23 57.77
C SER A 84 3.30 15.13 58.85
N GLY A 85 4.35 14.27 58.80
CA GLY A 85 4.54 13.17 59.75
C GLY A 85 3.61 11.94 59.54
N GLU A 86 2.88 11.90 58.40
CA GLU A 86 1.93 10.84 58.04
C GLU A 86 2.65 9.66 57.37
N THR A 87 3.26 8.80 58.19
CA THR A 87 4.16 7.73 57.72
C THR A 87 3.45 6.73 56.81
N ASP A 88 2.23 6.26 57.18
CA ASP A 88 1.46 5.28 56.41
C ASP A 88 1.09 5.83 55.03
N LEU A 89 0.70 7.11 54.98
CA LEU A 89 0.36 7.77 53.71
C LEU A 89 1.59 7.98 52.81
N MET A 90 2.72 8.29 53.41
CA MET A 90 4.01 8.43 52.71
C MET A 90 4.39 7.08 52.09
N GLU A 91 4.39 5.98 52.87
CA GLU A 91 4.74 4.65 52.35
C GLU A 91 3.82 4.22 51.22
N PHE A 92 2.49 4.46 51.35
CA PHE A 92 1.56 4.20 50.26
C PHE A 92 1.86 4.98 49.00
N ALA A 93 2.09 6.28 49.13
CA ALA A 93 2.39 7.18 48.00
C ALA A 93 3.71 6.78 47.29
N VAL A 94 4.75 6.42 48.05
CA VAL A 94 6.00 5.89 47.49
C VAL A 94 5.77 4.61 46.69
N LYS A 95 5.03 3.66 47.26
CA LYS A 95 4.72 2.41 46.57
C LYS A 95 3.95 2.61 45.27
N GLU A 96 2.96 3.48 45.29
CA GLU A 96 2.20 3.87 44.10
C GLU A 96 3.10 4.56 43.06
N SER A 97 3.98 5.45 43.47
CA SER A 97 4.92 6.12 42.59
C SER A 97 5.82 5.11 41.86
N LEU A 98 6.40 4.13 42.58
CA LEU A 98 7.23 3.09 41.99
C LEU A 98 6.44 2.24 40.98
N HIS A 99 5.19 1.91 41.29
CA HIS A 99 4.33 1.16 40.39
C HIS A 99 4.08 1.90 39.06
N TYR A 100 3.81 3.23 39.15
CA TYR A 100 3.62 4.05 37.94
C TYR A 100 4.93 4.28 37.17
N GLU A 101 6.09 4.32 37.83
CA GLU A 101 7.39 4.36 37.16
C GLU A 101 7.68 3.09 36.38
N GLU A 102 7.44 1.92 36.97
CA GLU A 102 7.58 0.64 36.30
C GLU A 102 6.66 0.54 35.08
N ARG A 103 5.39 0.99 35.25
CA ARG A 103 4.44 1.07 34.13
C ARG A 103 4.90 2.01 33.02
N ALA A 104 5.40 3.20 33.38
CA ALA A 104 5.94 4.16 32.42
C ALA A 104 7.13 3.58 31.65
N GLN A 105 8.04 2.89 32.35
CA GLN A 105 9.19 2.23 31.70
C GLN A 105 8.74 1.15 30.72
N SER A 106 7.81 0.30 31.10
CA SER A 106 7.25 -0.75 30.22
C SER A 106 6.56 -0.14 28.99
N LEU A 107 5.78 0.92 29.15
CA LEU A 107 5.13 1.63 28.07
C LEU A 107 6.12 2.31 27.11
N LYS A 108 7.21 2.86 27.65
CA LYS A 108 8.30 3.42 26.85
C LYS A 108 8.95 2.37 25.94
N GLU A 109 9.19 1.19 26.47
CA GLU A 109 9.76 0.07 25.72
C GLU A 109 8.78 -0.40 24.62
N ALA A 110 7.50 -0.54 24.98
CA ALA A 110 6.43 -0.88 24.01
C ALA A 110 6.30 0.16 22.90
N HIS A 111 6.34 1.46 23.24
CA HIS A 111 6.35 2.55 22.27
C HIS A 111 7.53 2.44 21.29
N LYS A 112 8.74 2.26 21.82
CA LYS A 112 9.95 2.11 20.98
C LYS A 112 9.87 0.90 20.05
N SER A 113 9.35 -0.21 20.56
CA SER A 113 9.12 -1.42 19.73
C SER A 113 8.08 -1.16 18.64
N ALA A 114 6.97 -0.49 18.97
CA ALA A 114 5.93 -0.14 18.02
C ALA A 114 6.45 0.83 16.93
N GLU A 115 7.31 1.78 17.28
CA GLU A 115 7.93 2.71 16.35
C GLU A 115 8.83 2.00 15.33
N VAL A 116 9.67 1.07 15.76
CA VAL A 116 10.50 0.27 14.86
C VAL A 116 9.65 -0.60 13.92
N GLN A 117 8.63 -1.27 14.47
CA GLN A 117 7.73 -2.10 13.68
C GLN A 117 6.93 -1.27 12.67
N LEU A 118 6.52 -0.06 13.04
CA LEU A 118 5.83 0.86 12.14
C LEU A 118 6.73 1.24 10.95
N ALA A 119 7.98 1.64 11.22
CA ALA A 119 8.93 2.02 10.16
C ALA A 119 9.21 0.86 9.19
N GLU A 120 9.38 -0.39 9.71
CA GLU A 120 9.54 -1.56 8.86
C GLU A 120 8.29 -1.86 8.02
N LEU A 121 7.10 -1.66 8.59
CA LEU A 121 5.83 -1.88 7.89
C LEU A 121 5.60 -0.83 6.80
N GLU A 122 5.94 0.43 7.08
CA GLU A 122 5.90 1.54 6.11
C GLU A 122 6.80 1.25 4.91
N GLN A 123 8.05 0.86 5.16
CA GLN A 123 8.97 0.51 4.09
C GLN A 123 8.42 -0.62 3.20
N LYS A 124 7.91 -1.69 3.82
CA LYS A 124 7.31 -2.83 3.09
C LYS A 124 6.05 -2.42 2.30
N TYR A 125 5.25 -1.53 2.86
CA TYR A 125 4.06 -1.00 2.17
C TYR A 125 4.44 -0.19 0.94
N GLU A 126 5.45 0.69 1.02
CA GLU A 126 5.94 1.43 -0.14
C GLU A 126 6.54 0.48 -1.20
N GLU A 127 7.33 -0.53 -0.80
CA GLU A 127 7.81 -1.56 -1.73
C GLU A 127 6.66 -2.28 -2.45
N MET A 128 5.56 -2.58 -1.73
CA MET A 128 4.38 -3.20 -2.33
C MET A 128 3.73 -2.28 -3.36
N LYS A 129 3.58 -1.00 -3.07
CA LYS A 129 3.01 0.01 -3.99
C LYS A 129 3.86 0.14 -5.25
N HIS A 130 5.19 0.21 -5.12
CA HIS A 130 6.09 0.26 -6.27
C HIS A 130 5.97 -0.99 -7.15
N LYS A 131 6.00 -2.17 -6.54
CA LYS A 131 5.83 -3.43 -7.29
C LYS A 131 4.48 -3.51 -7.98
N LEU A 132 3.41 -3.05 -7.33
CA LEU A 132 2.08 -3.01 -7.93
C LEU A 132 2.06 -2.11 -9.18
N LYS A 133 2.71 -0.94 -9.10
CA LYS A 133 2.86 -0.01 -10.22
C LYS A 133 3.64 -0.64 -11.38
N ASP A 134 4.77 -1.28 -11.08
CA ASP A 134 5.58 -1.98 -12.11
C ASP A 134 4.78 -3.07 -12.83
N MET A 135 3.92 -3.76 -12.09
CA MET A 135 3.07 -4.79 -12.66
C MET A 135 1.95 -4.23 -13.53
N HIS A 136 1.39 -3.08 -13.18
CA HIS A 136 0.45 -2.38 -14.05
C HIS A 136 1.12 -1.98 -15.37
N LEU A 137 2.34 -1.43 -15.32
CA LEU A 137 3.12 -1.11 -16.52
C LEU A 137 3.37 -2.35 -17.38
N LYS A 138 3.76 -3.47 -16.73
CA LYS A 138 3.99 -4.74 -17.45
C LYS A 138 2.73 -5.27 -18.11
N ARG A 139 1.59 -5.14 -17.44
CA ARG A 139 0.28 -5.48 -18.03
C ARG A 139 0.01 -4.70 -19.32
N LEU A 140 0.28 -3.38 -19.30
CA LEU A 140 0.09 -2.53 -20.47
C LEU A 140 0.99 -2.92 -21.63
N GLU A 141 2.28 -3.19 -21.34
CA GLU A 141 3.23 -3.68 -22.33
C GLU A 141 2.73 -4.98 -22.98
N LEU A 142 2.23 -5.91 -22.18
CA LEU A 142 1.72 -7.18 -22.65
C LEU A 142 0.44 -7.04 -23.49
N MET A 143 -0.47 -6.17 -23.06
CA MET A 143 -1.68 -5.86 -23.85
C MET A 143 -1.32 -5.23 -25.19
N GLY A 144 -0.34 -4.34 -25.24
CA GLY A 144 0.17 -3.75 -26.48
C GLY A 144 0.73 -4.82 -27.42
N ARG A 145 1.57 -5.73 -26.90
CA ARG A 145 2.11 -6.86 -27.68
C ARG A 145 1.03 -7.80 -28.21
N GLU A 146 0.02 -8.14 -27.36
CA GLU A 146 -1.10 -8.97 -27.79
C GLU A 146 -1.90 -8.30 -28.90
N ASN A 147 -2.18 -7.00 -28.80
CA ASN A 147 -2.91 -6.25 -29.82
C ASN A 147 -2.15 -6.25 -31.17
N ILE A 148 -0.84 -6.02 -31.15
CA ILE A 148 0.02 -6.10 -32.35
C ILE A 148 -0.01 -7.51 -32.95
N ALA A 149 0.13 -8.56 -32.13
CA ALA A 149 0.06 -9.94 -32.60
C ALA A 149 -1.30 -10.29 -33.23
N ARG A 150 -2.39 -9.85 -32.62
CA ARG A 150 -3.74 -10.03 -33.17
C ARG A 150 -3.95 -9.28 -34.47
N ALA A 151 -3.42 -8.05 -34.58
CA ALA A 151 -3.47 -7.24 -35.79
C ALA A 151 -2.70 -7.93 -36.93
N ASN A 152 -1.46 -8.37 -36.68
CA ASN A 152 -0.65 -9.07 -37.65
C ASN A 152 -1.31 -10.37 -38.13
N ASN A 153 -1.87 -11.15 -37.19
CA ASN A 153 -2.61 -12.37 -37.56
C ASN A 153 -3.83 -12.09 -38.44
N ARG A 154 -4.50 -10.96 -38.24
CA ARG A 154 -5.67 -10.57 -39.02
C ARG A 154 -5.26 -10.03 -40.39
N ILE A 155 -4.20 -9.23 -40.45
CA ILE A 155 -3.60 -8.74 -41.71
C ILE A 155 -3.14 -9.95 -42.55
N ASN A 156 -2.43 -10.91 -41.99
CA ASN A 156 -1.97 -12.10 -42.69
C ASN A 156 -3.13 -12.92 -43.23
N ARG A 157 -4.22 -13.08 -42.45
CA ARG A 157 -5.44 -13.79 -42.94
C ARG A 157 -6.11 -13.06 -44.11
N VAL A 158 -6.08 -11.75 -44.16
CA VAL A 158 -6.61 -10.93 -45.25
C VAL A 158 -5.72 -11.02 -46.49
N LEU A 159 -4.39 -11.08 -46.29
CA LEU A 159 -3.41 -11.20 -47.36
C LEU A 159 -3.37 -12.62 -47.97
N ASP A 160 -3.53 -13.67 -47.11
CA ASP A 160 -3.51 -15.09 -47.52
C ASP A 160 -4.84 -15.57 -48.09
N GLY A 161 -5.95 -14.89 -47.73
CA GLY A 161 -7.32 -15.25 -48.17
C GLY A 161 -7.84 -14.30 -49.24
N GLY A 162 -7.43 -14.45 -50.48
CA GLY A 162 -8.01 -13.72 -51.60
C GLY A 162 -9.53 -13.90 -51.67
N SER A 163 -10.28 -12.83 -51.47
CA SER A 163 -11.72 -12.61 -51.66
C SER A 163 -12.58 -12.54 -50.40
N SER A 164 -12.66 -11.34 -49.86
CA SER A 164 -13.95 -10.77 -49.44
C SER A 164 -13.76 -9.29 -49.13
N GLU A 165 -14.58 -8.46 -49.77
CA GLU A 165 -14.60 -7.01 -49.64
C GLU A 165 -15.00 -6.56 -48.22
N ALA A 166 -14.06 -6.53 -47.28
CA ALA A 166 -14.24 -5.88 -46.00
C ALA A 166 -13.20 -4.78 -45.85
N LYS A 167 -13.67 -3.57 -45.90
CA LYS A 167 -12.93 -2.30 -45.88
C LYS A 167 -11.79 -2.31 -44.82
N PRO A 168 -10.52 -2.40 -45.22
CA PRO A 168 -9.39 -2.39 -44.28
C PRO A 168 -9.32 -1.08 -43.48
N VAL A 169 -9.80 0.03 -44.04
CA VAL A 169 -9.73 1.38 -43.45
C VAL A 169 -10.58 1.51 -42.19
N ALA A 170 -11.82 0.98 -42.19
CA ALA A 170 -12.69 1.10 -41.00
C ALA A 170 -12.17 0.29 -39.78
N MET A 171 -11.38 -0.74 -40.03
CA MET A 171 -10.74 -1.55 -38.98
C MET A 171 -9.52 -0.88 -38.37
N PHE A 172 -8.80 -0.04 -39.12
CA PHE A 172 -7.71 0.76 -38.58
C PHE A 172 -8.27 1.89 -37.71
N GLU A 173 -9.34 2.55 -38.11
CA GLU A 173 -10.01 3.58 -37.32
C GLU A 173 -10.60 3.05 -36.00
N GLU A 174 -11.22 1.87 -36.02
CA GLU A 174 -11.70 1.22 -34.78
C GLU A 174 -10.54 0.83 -33.83
N MET A 175 -9.39 0.45 -34.36
CA MET A 175 -8.22 0.07 -33.57
C MET A 175 -7.51 1.30 -32.99
N GLU A 176 -7.44 2.39 -33.74
CA GLU A 176 -6.91 3.66 -33.30
C GLU A 176 -7.76 4.23 -32.16
N HIS A 177 -9.09 4.26 -32.31
CA HIS A 177 -10.02 4.63 -31.24
C HIS A 177 -10.01 3.71 -30.01
N TYR A 178 -9.64 2.43 -30.17
CA TYR A 178 -9.49 1.52 -29.07
C TYR A 178 -8.18 1.77 -28.28
N ILE A 179 -7.10 2.07 -28.97
CA ILE A 179 -5.80 2.44 -28.39
C ILE A 179 -5.94 3.75 -27.63
N ASP A 180 -6.54 4.79 -28.22
CA ASP A 180 -6.80 6.08 -27.59
C ASP A 180 -7.63 5.97 -26.31
N ARG A 181 -8.65 5.09 -26.30
CA ARG A 181 -9.44 4.83 -25.08
C ARG A 181 -8.61 4.16 -23.97
N ILE A 182 -7.72 3.24 -24.31
CA ILE A 182 -6.85 2.58 -23.34
C ILE A 182 -5.84 3.58 -22.79
N GLU A 183 -5.21 4.40 -23.63
CA GLU A 183 -4.28 5.44 -23.19
C GLU A 183 -4.96 6.44 -22.28
N HIS A 184 -6.18 6.88 -22.61
CA HIS A 184 -6.94 7.81 -21.78
C HIS A 184 -7.34 7.20 -20.43
N GLN A 185 -7.74 5.94 -20.41
CA GLN A 185 -8.10 5.21 -19.19
C GLN A 185 -6.89 4.99 -18.28
N VAL A 186 -5.74 4.66 -18.86
CA VAL A 186 -4.46 4.51 -18.15
C VAL A 186 -3.99 5.83 -17.57
N HIS A 187 -4.07 6.91 -18.33
CA HIS A 187 -3.67 8.25 -17.87
C HIS A 187 -4.59 8.73 -16.73
N THR A 188 -5.88 8.44 -16.79
CA THR A 188 -6.86 8.80 -15.75
C THR A 188 -6.65 8.00 -14.46
N ASP A 189 -6.41 6.70 -14.55
CA ASP A 189 -6.13 5.84 -13.38
C ASP A 189 -4.74 6.13 -12.78
N TYR A 190 -3.76 6.48 -13.61
CA TYR A 190 -2.44 6.93 -13.16
C TYR A 190 -2.54 8.21 -12.32
N ASN A 191 -3.29 9.21 -12.77
CA ASN A 191 -3.43 10.49 -12.08
C ASN A 191 -4.24 10.40 -10.77
N ARG A 192 -5.12 9.41 -10.62
CA ARG A 192 -5.90 9.22 -9.38
C ARG A 192 -5.13 8.62 -8.20
N HIS A 193 -4.04 7.90 -8.46
CA HIS A 193 -3.34 7.09 -7.44
C HIS A 193 -1.89 7.49 -7.21
N THR A 194 -1.45 8.64 -7.76
CA THR A 194 -0.07 9.11 -7.62
C THR A 194 0.13 10.01 -6.40
N ILE A 195 1.38 10.05 -5.90
CA ILE A 195 1.85 11.02 -4.90
C ILE A 195 1.50 12.44 -5.33
N ASP A 196 1.56 12.75 -6.63
CA ASP A 196 1.23 14.05 -7.20
C ASP A 196 -0.22 14.46 -6.93
N ALA A 197 -1.19 13.54 -7.06
CA ALA A 197 -2.59 13.81 -6.71
C ALA A 197 -2.76 14.09 -5.21
N ARG A 198 -1.99 13.42 -4.35
CA ARG A 198 -2.00 13.62 -2.92
C ARG A 198 -1.35 14.94 -2.51
N ILE A 199 -0.24 15.31 -3.17
CA ILE A 199 0.46 16.59 -2.96
C ILE A 199 -0.45 17.76 -3.38
N VAL A 200 -1.08 17.69 -4.55
CA VAL A 200 -2.06 18.71 -4.99
C VAL A 200 -3.24 18.85 -4.03
N GLN A 201 -3.66 17.76 -3.40
CA GLN A 201 -4.72 17.79 -2.40
C GLN A 201 -4.24 18.44 -1.10
N LEU A 202 -3.02 18.14 -0.65
CA LEU A 202 -2.39 18.74 0.53
C LEU A 202 -2.10 20.24 0.31
N GLU A 203 -1.66 20.64 -0.88
CA GLU A 203 -1.48 22.05 -1.25
C GLU A 203 -2.79 22.83 -1.13
N LYS A 204 -3.89 22.29 -1.66
CA LYS A 204 -5.21 22.90 -1.51
C LYS A 204 -5.70 22.99 -0.07
N GLU A 205 -5.42 21.97 0.76
CA GLU A 205 -5.76 21.97 2.18
C GLU A 205 -4.93 22.99 2.97
N LEU A 206 -3.68 23.24 2.57
CA LEU A 206 -2.83 24.28 3.16
C LEU A 206 -3.30 25.68 2.77
N GLU A 207 -3.63 25.91 1.49
CA GLU A 207 -4.18 27.20 1.02
C GLU A 207 -5.51 27.55 1.72
N GLN A 208 -6.36 26.55 2.02
CA GLN A 208 -7.62 26.76 2.74
C GLN A 208 -7.43 27.04 4.25
N LYS A 209 -6.28 26.72 4.83
CA LYS A 209 -5.97 27.02 6.23
C LYS A 209 -5.30 28.38 6.43
N GLU A 210 -4.77 28.95 5.36
CA GLU A 210 -4.12 30.27 5.36
C GLU A 210 -5.07 31.40 4.93
N ALA A 211 -6.28 31.09 4.45
CA ALA A 211 -7.32 32.03 4.07
C ALA A 211 -8.40 32.15 5.17
#